data_23a4f8c773ca84f4fae827e15c28b818
#
_entry.id   23a4f8c773ca84f4fae827e15c28b818
#
_cell.length_a   1.000
_cell.length_b   1.000
_cell.length_c   1.000
_cell.angle_alpha   90.00
_cell.angle_beta   90.00
_cell.angle_gamma   90.00
#
_symmetry.space_group_name_H-M   'P 1'
#
loop_
_entity.id
_entity.type
_entity.pdbx_description
1 polymer ?
#
loop_
_entity_poly.entity_id
_entity_poly.type
_entity_poly.pdbx_seq_one_letter_code
_entity_poly.pdbx_strand_id
1 'polypeptide(L)'
;LSNHDRKCLSCVRSGNCELQTLCREYKVDDEAYYDGERNKYELDTSAAHMGRDNNKCILCRRCSAVCEKVQGVGVIGANERGFKTYIGTAFDMDLGDTSCVSCGQCIAVCPTGALYEKDNTEEVFAAIADPEKYVIVQCAPAVRAGLGEAFGMPIGTDVEGKLAAALRRLG
;
A
#
# COMPACT_ATOMS: atom_id res chain seq x y z
N LEU A 1 18.91 -2.32 -1.93
CA LEU A 1 18.74 -3.78 -2.09
C LEU A 1 19.17 -4.57 -0.85
N SER A 2 20.29 -4.23 -0.23
CA SER A 2 20.82 -4.95 0.93
C SER A 2 19.82 -5.07 2.11
N ASN A 3 18.97 -4.08 2.32
CA ASN A 3 17.95 -4.08 3.38
C ASN A 3 16.58 -4.60 2.93
N HIS A 4 16.40 -4.85 1.64
CA HIS A 4 15.10 -5.28 1.12
C HIS A 4 14.83 -6.76 1.43
N ASP A 5 13.68 -7.05 2.02
CA ASP A 5 13.17 -8.41 2.18
C ASP A 5 12.74 -8.96 0.80
N ARG A 6 13.42 -10.02 0.34
CA ARG A 6 13.18 -10.63 -0.97
C ARG A 6 11.98 -11.59 -1.03
N LYS A 7 11.02 -11.45 -0.14
CA LYS A 7 9.77 -12.24 -0.16
C LYS A 7 8.84 -11.81 -1.30
N CYS A 8 9.35 -11.82 -2.53
CA CYS A 8 8.65 -11.33 -3.71
C CYS A 8 7.37 -12.11 -4.02
N LEU A 9 7.33 -13.42 -3.74
CA LEU A 9 6.17 -14.28 -4.02
C LEU A 9 4.94 -13.91 -3.19
N SER A 10 5.12 -13.36 -2.01
CA SER A 10 4.05 -12.89 -1.12
C SER A 10 3.87 -11.36 -1.14
N CYS A 11 4.55 -10.67 -2.03
CA CYS A 11 4.51 -9.22 -2.10
C CYS A 11 3.35 -8.74 -3.00
N VAL A 12 2.58 -7.75 -2.53
CA VAL A 12 1.49 -7.11 -3.30
C VAL A 12 1.97 -6.47 -4.62
N ARG A 13 3.27 -6.19 -4.74
CA ARG A 13 3.89 -5.65 -5.97
C ARG A 13 4.50 -6.74 -6.85
N SER A 14 4.32 -8.03 -6.54
CA SER A 14 4.83 -9.10 -7.40
C SER A 14 4.27 -8.97 -8.83
N GLY A 15 5.15 -8.99 -9.82
CA GLY A 15 4.78 -8.78 -11.22
C GLY A 15 4.65 -7.31 -11.68
N ASN A 16 4.54 -6.34 -10.76
CA ASN A 16 4.50 -4.90 -11.05
C ASN A 16 5.44 -4.11 -10.13
N CYS A 17 6.67 -4.55 -9.99
CA CYS A 17 7.68 -3.97 -9.13
C CYS A 17 8.80 -3.34 -9.96
N GLU A 18 8.94 -2.02 -9.89
CA GLU A 18 10.02 -1.28 -10.56
C GLU A 18 11.41 -1.81 -10.14
N LEU A 19 11.59 -2.14 -8.84
CA LEU A 19 12.83 -2.70 -8.35
C LEU A 19 13.17 -4.04 -9.02
N GLN A 20 12.21 -4.97 -9.13
CA GLN A 20 12.44 -6.26 -9.82
C GLN A 20 12.80 -6.05 -11.30
N THR A 21 12.15 -5.10 -11.95
CA THR A 21 12.44 -4.77 -13.36
C THR A 21 13.85 -4.27 -13.53
N LEU A 22 14.27 -3.29 -12.72
CA LEU A 22 15.62 -2.74 -12.74
C LEU A 22 16.69 -3.79 -12.37
N CYS A 23 16.45 -4.62 -11.36
CA CYS A 23 17.38 -5.70 -11.00
C CYS A 23 17.60 -6.68 -12.16
N ARG A 24 16.53 -7.01 -12.89
CA ARG A 24 16.64 -7.89 -14.06
C ARG A 24 17.37 -7.22 -15.22
N GLU A 25 17.05 -5.96 -15.51
CA GLU A 25 17.67 -5.18 -16.58
C GLU A 25 19.18 -5.02 -16.37
N TYR A 26 19.57 -4.64 -15.15
CA TYR A 26 20.96 -4.42 -14.80
C TYR A 26 21.70 -5.68 -14.33
N LYS A 27 21.06 -6.85 -14.35
CA LYS A 27 21.63 -8.15 -13.93
C LYS A 27 22.27 -8.05 -12.54
N VAL A 28 21.54 -7.43 -11.59
CA VAL A 28 22.06 -7.20 -10.24
C VAL A 28 22.09 -8.50 -9.45
N ASP A 29 23.29 -8.86 -9.00
CA ASP A 29 23.53 -9.90 -8.02
C ASP A 29 23.95 -9.23 -6.71
N ASP A 30 23.05 -9.18 -5.73
CA ASP A 30 23.26 -8.48 -4.47
C ASP A 30 24.10 -9.31 -3.47
N GLU A 31 24.25 -10.61 -3.68
CA GLU A 31 25.07 -11.47 -2.83
C GLU A 31 26.56 -11.13 -2.98
N ALA A 32 26.96 -10.62 -4.15
CA ALA A 32 28.35 -10.28 -4.43
C ALA A 32 28.86 -9.07 -3.63
N TYR A 33 27.99 -8.22 -3.10
CA TYR A 33 28.36 -6.91 -2.54
C TYR A 33 27.90 -6.68 -1.11
N TYR A 34 27.15 -7.60 -0.51
CA TYR A 34 26.61 -7.41 0.82
C TYR A 34 27.02 -8.53 1.79
N ASP A 35 27.79 -8.14 2.79
CA ASP A 35 28.23 -8.99 3.89
C ASP A 35 28.10 -8.20 5.22
N GLY A 36 26.89 -8.06 5.73
CA GLY A 36 26.66 -7.24 6.91
C GLY A 36 25.26 -7.38 7.51
N GLU A 37 24.99 -6.55 8.51
CA GLU A 37 23.71 -6.51 9.21
C GLU A 37 22.61 -5.96 8.30
N ARG A 38 21.40 -6.50 8.48
CA ARG A 38 20.15 -5.98 7.92
C ARG A 38 19.28 -5.43 9.01
N ASN A 39 18.75 -4.23 8.81
CA ASN A 39 17.71 -3.71 9.66
C ASN A 39 16.45 -4.57 9.56
N LYS A 40 15.80 -4.79 10.70
CA LYS A 40 14.52 -5.50 10.77
C LYS A 40 13.49 -4.56 11.38
N TYR A 41 12.33 -4.50 10.76
CA TYR A 41 11.23 -3.64 11.17
C TYR A 41 9.98 -4.47 11.39
N GLU A 42 9.18 -4.08 12.37
CA GLU A 42 7.83 -4.59 12.55
C GLU A 42 6.89 -4.03 11.49
N LEU A 43 5.83 -4.77 11.20
CA LEU A 43 4.78 -4.30 10.29
C LEU A 43 3.89 -3.31 11.03
N ASP A 44 3.75 -2.11 10.47
CA ASP A 44 2.77 -1.15 10.95
C ASP A 44 1.46 -1.34 10.18
N THR A 45 0.45 -1.83 10.87
CA THR A 45 -0.91 -2.01 10.35
C THR A 45 -1.94 -1.20 11.13
N SER A 46 -1.51 -0.19 11.85
CA SER A 46 -2.34 0.67 12.71
C SER A 46 -3.36 1.49 11.92
N ALA A 47 -2.98 2.00 10.74
CA ALA A 47 -3.89 2.76 9.89
C ALA A 47 -5.01 1.86 9.33
N ALA A 48 -6.22 2.40 9.24
CA ALA A 48 -7.40 1.65 8.78
C ALA A 48 -7.31 1.22 7.30
N HIS A 49 -6.60 1.98 6.46
CA HIS A 49 -6.62 1.85 5.00
C HIS A 49 -5.33 1.29 4.40
N MET A 50 -4.22 1.27 5.14
CA MET A 50 -2.92 0.86 4.61
C MET A 50 -2.04 0.18 5.65
N GLY A 51 -1.08 -0.60 5.15
CA GLY A 51 0.03 -1.14 5.94
C GLY A 51 1.38 -0.59 5.47
N ARG A 52 2.37 -0.64 6.35
CA ARG A 52 3.74 -0.25 6.11
C ARG A 52 4.71 -1.37 6.51
N ASP A 53 5.53 -1.78 5.55
CA ASP A 53 6.57 -2.78 5.71
C ASP A 53 7.94 -2.19 5.32
N ASN A 54 8.65 -1.66 6.29
CA ASN A 54 9.97 -1.07 6.05
C ASN A 54 11.04 -2.09 5.63
N ASN A 55 10.79 -3.39 5.79
CA ASN A 55 11.70 -4.42 5.29
C ASN A 55 11.75 -4.46 3.75
N LYS A 56 10.76 -3.88 3.09
CA LYS A 56 10.69 -3.72 1.62
C LYS A 56 11.09 -2.33 1.14
N CYS A 57 11.41 -1.43 2.06
CA CYS A 57 11.72 -0.04 1.74
C CYS A 57 13.15 0.09 1.19
N ILE A 58 13.29 0.77 0.05
CA ILE A 58 14.58 1.09 -0.58
C ILE A 58 15.05 2.52 -0.32
N LEU A 59 14.40 3.23 0.60
CA LEU A 59 14.73 4.60 1.01
C LEU A 59 14.70 5.63 -0.13
N CYS A 60 13.91 5.42 -1.17
CA CYS A 60 13.79 6.34 -2.31
C CYS A 60 13.09 7.67 -1.97
N ARG A 61 12.43 7.77 -0.82
CA ARG A 61 11.74 8.97 -0.29
C ARG A 61 10.61 9.52 -1.16
N ARG A 62 10.14 8.82 -2.19
CA ARG A 62 9.02 9.26 -3.04
C ARG A 62 7.75 9.50 -2.21
N CYS A 63 7.44 8.60 -1.27
CA CYS A 63 6.28 8.72 -0.38
C CYS A 63 6.35 9.96 0.52
N SER A 64 7.51 10.26 1.09
CA SER A 64 7.73 11.47 1.89
C SER A 64 7.54 12.74 1.03
N ALA A 65 8.15 12.77 -0.15
CA ALA A 65 8.05 13.90 -1.05
C ALA A 65 6.60 14.17 -1.50
N VAL A 66 5.83 13.14 -1.85
CA VAL A 66 4.44 13.34 -2.26
C VAL A 66 3.56 13.76 -1.08
N CYS A 67 3.77 13.20 0.11
CA CYS A 67 3.01 13.56 1.30
C CYS A 67 3.25 15.02 1.72
N GLU A 68 4.51 15.45 1.71
CA GLU A 68 4.89 16.80 2.12
C GLU A 68 4.61 17.85 1.04
N LYS A 69 5.11 17.62 -0.20
CA LYS A 69 5.15 18.66 -1.23
C LYS A 69 3.89 18.72 -2.10
N VAL A 70 3.19 17.61 -2.26
CA VAL A 70 2.00 17.53 -3.12
C VAL A 70 0.74 17.58 -2.27
N GLN A 71 0.64 16.74 -1.24
CA GLN A 71 -0.53 16.69 -0.37
C GLN A 71 -0.49 17.74 0.76
N GLY A 72 0.69 18.24 1.13
CA GLY A 72 0.85 19.23 2.19
C GLY A 72 0.61 18.70 3.60
N VAL A 73 0.56 17.36 3.78
CA VAL A 73 0.26 16.72 5.08
C VAL A 73 1.53 16.40 5.87
N GLY A 74 2.54 15.82 5.23
CA GLY A 74 3.88 15.63 5.79
C GLY A 74 3.98 14.63 6.96
N VAL A 75 3.09 13.66 7.09
CA VAL A 75 3.12 12.69 8.21
C VAL A 75 4.18 11.60 8.05
N ILE A 76 4.70 11.37 6.85
CA ILE A 76 5.71 10.37 6.56
C ILE A 76 7.01 11.07 6.18
N GLY A 77 8.09 10.76 6.90
CA GLY A 77 9.42 11.33 6.68
C GLY A 77 10.55 10.33 6.86
N ALA A 78 11.78 10.79 6.65
CA ALA A 78 12.96 10.00 6.97
C ALA A 78 13.33 10.24 8.44
N ASN A 79 13.34 9.16 9.21
CA ASN A 79 13.78 9.15 10.60
C ASN A 79 15.20 8.61 10.69
N GLU A 80 15.91 8.93 11.78
CA GLU A 80 17.29 8.56 12.02
C GLU A 80 18.24 9.01 10.90
N ARG A 81 19.48 8.54 10.96
CA ARG A 81 20.51 8.86 9.98
C ARG A 81 21.45 7.69 9.71
N GLY A 82 22.20 7.77 8.62
CA GLY A 82 23.16 6.74 8.22
C GLY A 82 22.48 5.40 7.99
N PHE A 83 23.08 4.33 8.47
CA PHE A 83 22.58 2.97 8.31
C PHE A 83 21.22 2.71 8.98
N LYS A 84 20.91 3.45 10.05
CA LYS A 84 19.65 3.33 10.78
C LYS A 84 18.49 4.11 10.13
N THR A 85 18.72 4.83 9.04
CA THR A 85 17.65 5.59 8.36
C THR A 85 16.51 4.68 7.94
N TYR A 86 15.28 5.08 8.25
CA TYR A 86 14.06 4.43 7.77
C TYR A 86 12.98 5.48 7.46
N ILE A 87 11.94 5.08 6.74
CA ILE A 87 10.79 5.94 6.48
C ILE A 87 9.74 5.66 7.54
N GLY A 88 9.31 6.70 8.24
CA GLY A 88 8.40 6.58 9.36
C GLY A 88 7.60 7.83 9.62
N THR A 89 6.90 7.81 10.72
CA THR A 89 6.16 8.93 11.31
C THR A 89 7.03 9.65 12.32
N ALA A 90 6.67 10.86 12.71
CA ALA A 90 7.37 11.56 13.79
C ALA A 90 7.25 10.78 15.09
N PHE A 91 8.35 10.71 15.86
CA PHE A 91 8.45 10.03 17.16
C PHE A 91 8.02 8.56 17.15
N ASP A 92 8.10 7.88 16.00
CA ASP A 92 7.65 6.49 15.83
C ASP A 92 6.20 6.22 16.23
N MET A 93 5.36 7.25 16.12
CA MET A 93 3.92 7.09 16.32
C MET A 93 3.35 6.09 15.31
N ASP A 94 2.39 5.32 15.72
CA ASP A 94 1.61 4.50 14.81
C ASP A 94 0.95 5.37 13.73
N LEU A 95 0.97 4.94 12.49
CA LEU A 95 0.42 5.72 11.38
C LEU A 95 -1.07 6.06 11.59
N GLY A 96 -1.81 5.16 12.24
CA GLY A 96 -3.21 5.37 12.61
C GLY A 96 -3.45 6.50 13.61
N ASP A 97 -2.44 6.84 14.41
CA ASP A 97 -2.52 7.89 15.42
C ASP A 97 -2.04 9.27 14.91
N THR A 98 -1.66 9.35 13.64
CA THR A 98 -1.22 10.59 13.01
C THR A 98 -2.35 11.33 12.31
N SER A 99 -2.07 12.56 11.87
CA SER A 99 -2.99 13.35 11.04
C SER A 99 -3.04 12.90 9.57
N CYS A 100 -2.81 11.61 9.30
CA CYS A 100 -2.90 11.04 7.96
C CYS A 100 -4.33 11.18 7.42
N VAL A 101 -4.47 11.77 6.22
CA VAL A 101 -5.77 11.98 5.57
C VAL A 101 -6.20 10.81 4.68
N SER A 102 -5.52 9.70 4.74
CA SER A 102 -5.86 8.46 4.00
C SER A 102 -5.97 8.62 2.48
N CYS A 103 -5.18 9.52 1.89
CA CYS A 103 -5.28 9.84 0.46
C CYS A 103 -4.65 8.77 -0.47
N GLY A 104 -3.85 7.83 0.04
CA GLY A 104 -3.22 6.75 -0.72
C GLY A 104 -2.08 7.16 -1.67
N GLN A 105 -1.75 8.43 -1.81
CA GLN A 105 -0.72 8.89 -2.75
C GLN A 105 0.66 8.30 -2.48
N CYS A 106 1.00 8.09 -1.21
CA CYS A 106 2.26 7.45 -0.81
C CYS A 106 2.35 5.99 -1.28
N ILE A 107 1.23 5.27 -1.35
CA ILE A 107 1.14 3.91 -1.89
C ILE A 107 1.36 3.94 -3.40
N ALA A 108 0.68 4.85 -4.10
CA ALA A 108 0.75 4.97 -5.56
C ALA A 108 2.18 5.21 -6.07
N VAL A 109 2.99 6.02 -5.34
CA VAL A 109 4.37 6.33 -5.73
C VAL A 109 5.40 5.35 -5.17
N CYS A 110 5.01 4.39 -4.33
CA CYS A 110 5.93 3.40 -3.77
C CYS A 110 6.37 2.41 -4.85
N PRO A 111 7.67 2.33 -5.20
CA PRO A 111 8.14 1.43 -6.26
C PRO A 111 8.27 -0.03 -5.80
N THR A 112 8.07 -0.28 -4.52
CA THR A 112 8.12 -1.62 -3.90
C THR A 112 6.83 -1.88 -3.13
N GLY A 113 6.69 -2.95 -2.41
CA GLY A 113 5.53 -3.20 -1.55
C GLY A 113 5.71 -2.70 -0.11
N ALA A 114 6.53 -1.65 0.10
CA ALA A 114 6.76 -1.11 1.44
C ALA A 114 5.53 -0.38 2.01
N LEU A 115 4.74 0.23 1.14
CA LEU A 115 3.43 0.79 1.46
C LEU A 115 2.40 0.09 0.58
N TYR A 116 1.31 -0.38 1.17
CA TYR A 116 0.29 -1.16 0.48
C TYR A 116 -1.10 -0.90 1.08
N GLU A 117 -2.12 -1.10 0.27
CA GLU A 117 -3.52 -1.06 0.70
C GLU A 117 -3.83 -2.27 1.58
N LYS A 118 -4.64 -2.09 2.62
CA LYS A 118 -5.23 -3.21 3.36
C LYS A 118 -6.30 -3.88 2.51
N ASP A 119 -6.21 -5.19 2.41
CA ASP A 119 -7.23 -6.03 1.80
C ASP A 119 -8.12 -6.63 2.90
N ASN A 120 -9.36 -6.17 2.98
CA ASN A 120 -10.36 -6.65 3.93
C ASN A 120 -11.40 -7.57 3.25
N THR A 121 -11.10 -8.09 2.07
CA THR A 121 -12.05 -8.90 1.28
C THR A 121 -12.51 -10.14 2.06
N GLU A 122 -11.60 -10.87 2.69
CA GLU A 122 -11.94 -12.07 3.48
C GLU A 122 -12.79 -11.73 4.69
N GLU A 123 -12.50 -10.63 5.38
CA GLU A 123 -13.29 -10.17 6.54
C GLU A 123 -14.71 -9.80 6.13
N VAL A 124 -14.88 -9.17 4.97
CA VAL A 124 -16.20 -8.82 4.44
C VAL A 124 -16.99 -10.07 4.08
N PHE A 125 -16.39 -11.04 3.38
CA PHE A 125 -17.07 -12.29 3.05
C PHE A 125 -17.41 -13.11 4.30
N ALA A 126 -16.55 -13.14 5.30
CA ALA A 126 -16.85 -13.77 6.59
C ALA A 126 -18.02 -13.08 7.29
N ALA A 127 -18.10 -11.75 7.22
CA ALA A 127 -19.23 -11.01 7.78
C ALA A 127 -20.54 -11.28 7.04
N ILE A 128 -20.52 -11.40 5.70
CA ILE A 128 -21.70 -11.76 4.89
C ILE A 128 -22.18 -13.17 5.19
N ALA A 129 -21.26 -14.10 5.45
CA ALA A 129 -21.60 -15.50 5.78
C ALA A 129 -22.11 -15.69 7.20
N ASP A 130 -21.97 -14.72 8.08
CA ASP A 130 -22.39 -14.81 9.49
C ASP A 130 -23.87 -14.40 9.62
N PRO A 131 -24.78 -15.33 10.00
CA PRO A 131 -26.21 -15.05 10.09
C PRO A 131 -26.59 -14.08 11.20
N GLU A 132 -25.69 -13.84 12.17
CA GLU A 132 -25.93 -12.89 13.27
C GLU A 132 -25.52 -11.45 12.88
N LYS A 133 -24.95 -11.25 11.70
CA LYS A 133 -24.48 -9.92 11.23
C LYS A 133 -25.37 -9.38 10.13
N TYR A 134 -25.68 -8.10 10.25
CA TYR A 134 -26.33 -7.34 9.19
C TYR A 134 -25.30 -6.45 8.49
N VAL A 135 -24.99 -6.78 7.23
CA VAL A 135 -23.94 -6.05 6.46
C VAL A 135 -24.57 -4.92 5.66
N ILE A 136 -24.07 -3.71 5.88
CA ILE A 136 -24.47 -2.52 5.11
C ILE A 136 -23.28 -2.04 4.31
N VAL A 137 -23.48 -1.79 3.02
CA VAL A 137 -22.44 -1.28 2.11
C VAL A 137 -22.73 0.15 1.73
N GLN A 138 -21.76 1.03 1.91
CA GLN A 138 -21.77 2.40 1.41
C GLN A 138 -20.62 2.60 0.43
N CYS A 139 -20.91 3.03 -0.80
CA CYS A 139 -19.91 3.26 -1.82
C CYS A 139 -19.50 4.73 -1.88
N ALA A 140 -18.19 5.00 -1.86
CA ALA A 140 -17.68 6.33 -2.15
C ALA A 140 -17.97 6.73 -3.62
N PRO A 141 -18.19 8.03 -3.91
CA PRO A 141 -18.40 8.51 -5.28
C PRO A 141 -17.29 8.11 -6.26
N ALA A 142 -16.04 8.13 -5.81
CA ALA A 142 -14.89 7.74 -6.62
C ALA A 142 -14.95 6.27 -7.08
N VAL A 143 -15.44 5.36 -6.23
CA VAL A 143 -15.62 3.94 -6.60
C VAL A 143 -16.64 3.81 -7.73
N ARG A 144 -17.76 4.52 -7.67
CA ARG A 144 -18.77 4.51 -8.75
C ARG A 144 -18.23 5.07 -10.08
N ALA A 145 -17.38 6.10 -9.99
CA ALA A 145 -16.77 6.70 -11.18
C ALA A 145 -15.72 5.78 -11.84
N GLY A 146 -14.89 5.10 -11.04
CA GLY A 146 -13.76 4.32 -11.55
C GLY A 146 -14.07 2.83 -11.82
N LEU A 147 -15.14 2.28 -11.24
CA LEU A 147 -15.41 0.84 -11.31
C LEU A 147 -15.60 0.33 -12.74
N GLY A 148 -16.28 1.11 -13.60
CA GLY A 148 -16.48 0.74 -14.99
C GLY A 148 -15.17 0.52 -15.75
N GLU A 149 -14.20 1.39 -15.54
CA GLU A 149 -12.87 1.32 -16.15
C GLU A 149 -12.09 0.07 -15.67
N ALA A 150 -12.20 -0.28 -14.38
CA ALA A 150 -11.60 -1.48 -13.84
C ALA A 150 -12.12 -2.77 -14.49
N PHE A 151 -13.34 -2.75 -15.03
CA PHE A 151 -13.94 -3.84 -15.80
C PHE A 151 -13.87 -3.64 -17.33
N GLY A 152 -12.98 -2.77 -17.81
CA GLY A 152 -12.75 -2.55 -19.23
C GLY A 152 -13.85 -1.79 -19.96
N MET A 153 -14.73 -1.10 -19.25
CA MET A 153 -15.74 -0.24 -19.87
C MET A 153 -15.14 1.12 -20.26
N PRO A 154 -15.72 1.84 -21.22
CA PRO A 154 -15.28 3.19 -21.57
C PRO A 154 -15.26 4.14 -20.36
N ILE A 155 -14.31 5.08 -20.37
CA ILE A 155 -14.18 6.12 -19.33
C ILE A 155 -15.52 6.88 -19.22
N GLY A 156 -15.98 7.10 -17.97
CA GLY A 156 -17.21 7.82 -17.68
C GLY A 156 -18.49 6.99 -17.85
N THR A 157 -18.39 5.66 -18.02
CA THR A 157 -19.57 4.80 -18.05
C THR A 157 -20.29 4.80 -16.71
N ASP A 158 -21.57 5.11 -16.70
CA ASP A 158 -22.41 4.98 -15.50
C ASP A 158 -22.62 3.51 -15.13
N VAL A 159 -22.12 3.13 -13.97
CA VAL A 159 -22.20 1.76 -13.44
C VAL A 159 -23.02 1.66 -12.14
N GLU A 160 -23.71 2.72 -11.71
CA GLU A 160 -24.41 2.76 -10.41
C GLU A 160 -25.42 1.59 -10.28
N GLY A 161 -26.25 1.37 -11.26
CA GLY A 161 -27.21 0.26 -11.27
C GLY A 161 -26.54 -1.11 -11.29
N LYS A 162 -25.44 -1.27 -12.04
CA LYS A 162 -24.67 -2.51 -12.09
C LYS A 162 -23.97 -2.79 -10.77
N LEU A 163 -23.39 -1.77 -10.12
CA LEU A 163 -22.77 -1.87 -8.81
C LEU A 163 -23.78 -2.33 -7.76
N ALA A 164 -24.94 -1.69 -7.68
CA ALA A 164 -26.00 -2.07 -6.76
C ALA A 164 -26.48 -3.50 -6.97
N ALA A 165 -26.62 -3.92 -8.24
CA ALA A 165 -27.01 -5.28 -8.59
C ALA A 165 -25.93 -6.31 -8.23
N ALA A 166 -24.66 -5.97 -8.42
CA ALA A 166 -23.53 -6.83 -8.05
C ALA A 166 -23.47 -7.04 -6.52
N LEU A 167 -23.56 -5.97 -5.75
CA LEU A 167 -23.54 -6.03 -4.28
C LEU A 167 -24.70 -6.89 -3.74
N ARG A 168 -25.92 -6.76 -4.28
CA ARG A 168 -27.07 -7.59 -3.89
C ARG A 168 -26.92 -9.07 -4.24
N ARG A 169 -26.05 -9.41 -5.20
CA ARG A 169 -25.77 -10.82 -5.56
C ARG A 169 -24.68 -11.44 -4.71
N LEU A 170 -23.86 -10.63 -4.08
CA LEU A 170 -22.81 -11.09 -3.17
C LEU A 170 -23.36 -11.44 -1.78
N GLY A 171 -24.48 -10.92 -1.39
CA GLY A 171 -25.15 -11.10 -0.12
C GLY A 171 -26.12 -10.00 0.16
#